data_4ced26bbf9a0f189220c180119b33f43
#
_entry.id   4ced26bbf9a0f189220c180119b33f43
#
_cell.length_a   1.000
_cell.length_b   1.000
_cell.length_c   1.000
_cell.angle_alpha   90.00
_cell.angle_beta   90.00
_cell.angle_gamma   90.00
#
_symmetry.space_group_name_H-M   'P 1'
#
loop_
_entity.id
_entity.type
_entity.pdbx_description
1 polymer ?
#
loop_
_entity_poly.entity_id
_entity_poly.type
_entity_poly.pdbx_seq_one_letter_code
_entity_poly.pdbx_strand_id
1 'polypeptide(L)'
;MMGNRALAAVDKKRMHRRITGKLVIATHNPGKLAEMRELLAPHGVEAVSAGELGLGEPDETGDTFRANAKIKAVAAAKSAQLPAFADDSGLMVDALDGAPGILSARWAGPDKDFMVAMTRIERLLRERGATHPSQRRAHFVSALCVAWPDDYLEEVEARADGTLVWPPRGTSGFGYDPMFQPDGHTRSFGEMTGIEKHGLPPLGLGLSHRARAFVKLAEICLDQR
;
A
#
# COMPACT_ATOMS: atom_id res chain seq x y z
N MET A 1 -56.27 14.54 4.72
CA MET A 1 -55.05 15.09 4.09
C MET A 1 -53.91 14.99 5.08
N MET A 2 -53.13 13.93 5.01
CA MET A 2 -51.96 13.74 5.85
C MET A 2 -50.72 13.98 5.00
N GLY A 3 -50.03 15.07 5.29
CA GLY A 3 -48.82 15.45 4.59
C GLY A 3 -47.65 14.60 5.00
N ASN A 4 -47.09 13.86 4.06
CA ASN A 4 -45.91 13.04 4.20
C ASN A 4 -44.70 13.97 4.14
N ARG A 5 -44.15 14.36 5.29
CA ARG A 5 -42.81 15.01 5.35
C ARG A 5 -41.75 13.94 5.26
N ALA A 6 -41.26 13.70 4.07
CA ALA A 6 -40.02 12.98 3.86
C ALA A 6 -38.88 13.79 4.53
N LEU A 7 -38.32 13.26 5.61
CA LEU A 7 -37.08 13.73 6.20
C LEU A 7 -35.94 13.43 5.20
N ALA A 8 -35.49 14.48 4.51
CA ALA A 8 -34.23 14.44 3.76
C ALA A 8 -33.12 14.15 4.78
N ALA A 9 -32.49 13.00 4.66
CA ALA A 9 -31.26 12.68 5.38
C ALA A 9 -30.18 13.67 4.87
N VAL A 10 -29.83 14.62 5.72
CA VAL A 10 -28.66 15.49 5.52
C VAL A 10 -27.45 14.59 5.64
N ASP A 11 -26.85 14.28 4.50
CA ASP A 11 -25.54 13.63 4.42
C ASP A 11 -24.54 14.56 5.14
N LYS A 12 -24.24 14.26 6.41
CA LYS A 12 -23.22 14.98 7.16
C LYS A 12 -21.90 14.69 6.48
N LYS A 13 -21.48 15.57 5.57
CA LYS A 13 -20.16 15.57 4.93
C LYS A 13 -19.14 15.38 6.05
N ARG A 14 -18.58 14.18 6.16
CA ARG A 14 -17.58 13.84 7.17
C ARG A 14 -16.43 14.83 7.02
N MET A 15 -16.19 15.67 8.03
CA MET A 15 -15.07 16.59 8.02
C MET A 15 -13.80 15.75 8.24
N HIS A 16 -13.01 15.61 7.19
CA HIS A 16 -11.71 14.95 7.24
C HIS A 16 -10.69 15.79 8.00
N ARG A 17 -9.83 15.13 8.78
CA ARG A 17 -8.77 15.80 9.51
C ARG A 17 -7.54 15.92 8.61
N ARG A 18 -6.97 17.13 8.55
CA ARG A 18 -5.74 17.39 7.79
C ARG A 18 -4.49 17.06 8.60
N ILE A 19 -3.47 16.56 7.90
CA ILE A 19 -2.13 16.34 8.44
C ILE A 19 -1.41 17.68 8.38
N THR A 20 -0.89 18.13 9.52
CA THR A 20 -0.09 19.36 9.64
C THR A 20 1.16 19.08 10.45
N GLY A 21 2.28 19.69 10.06
CA GLY A 21 3.56 19.55 10.77
C GLY A 21 4.19 18.17 10.63
N LYS A 22 4.52 17.55 11.76
CA LYS A 22 5.20 16.24 11.80
C LYS A 22 4.23 15.08 11.60
N LEU A 23 4.67 14.09 10.80
CA LEU A 23 3.98 12.83 10.57
C LEU A 23 4.95 11.67 10.76
N VAL A 24 4.60 10.73 11.63
CA VAL A 24 5.39 9.51 11.80
C VAL A 24 5.07 8.51 10.70
N ILE A 25 6.07 8.00 9.99
CA ILE A 25 5.91 6.88 9.05
C ILE A 25 6.17 5.58 9.82
N ALA A 26 5.11 4.85 10.13
CA ALA A 26 5.13 3.62 10.92
C ALA A 26 5.51 2.42 10.03
N THR A 27 6.76 2.38 9.58
CA THR A 27 7.30 1.26 8.80
C THR A 27 8.78 1.04 9.12
N HIS A 28 9.19 -0.22 9.12
CA HIS A 28 10.60 -0.65 9.19
C HIS A 28 11.11 -1.14 7.82
N ASN A 29 10.29 -1.07 6.78
CA ASN A 29 10.68 -1.42 5.42
C ASN A 29 11.31 -0.19 4.73
N PRO A 30 12.62 -0.21 4.40
CA PRO A 30 13.31 0.94 3.81
C PRO A 30 12.76 1.34 2.44
N GLY A 31 12.30 0.38 1.63
CA GLY A 31 11.69 0.67 0.34
C GLY A 31 10.37 1.43 0.47
N LYS A 32 9.49 0.99 1.38
CA LYS A 32 8.24 1.71 1.68
C LYS A 32 8.50 3.11 2.24
N LEU A 33 9.49 3.23 3.13
CA LEU A 33 9.87 4.51 3.73
C LEU A 33 10.32 5.52 2.66
N ALA A 34 11.18 5.08 1.74
CA ALA A 34 11.68 5.93 0.65
C ALA A 34 10.52 6.40 -0.25
N GLU A 35 9.68 5.47 -0.74
CA GLU A 35 8.52 5.82 -1.57
C GLU A 35 7.55 6.78 -0.86
N MET A 36 7.29 6.59 0.44
CA MET A 36 6.40 7.48 1.20
C MET A 36 6.98 8.88 1.40
N ARG A 37 8.29 8.99 1.66
CA ARG A 37 8.96 10.29 1.76
C ARG A 37 8.88 11.06 0.45
N GLU A 38 9.10 10.40 -0.68
CA GLU A 38 8.97 11.00 -2.01
C GLU A 38 7.55 11.52 -2.26
N LEU A 39 6.53 10.73 -1.93
CA LEU A 39 5.13 11.12 -2.11
C LEU A 39 4.68 12.26 -1.18
N LEU A 40 5.19 12.31 0.06
CA LEU A 40 4.85 13.34 1.04
C LEU A 40 5.61 14.67 0.83
N ALA A 41 6.81 14.62 0.24
CA ALA A 41 7.67 15.80 0.08
C ALA A 41 6.99 17.02 -0.56
N PRO A 42 6.17 16.87 -1.63
CA PRO A 42 5.49 18.02 -2.25
C PRO A 42 4.47 18.71 -1.32
N HIS A 43 4.00 18.01 -0.29
CA HIS A 43 2.94 18.51 0.61
C HIS A 43 3.50 19.28 1.83
N GLY A 44 4.82 19.39 1.97
CA GLY A 44 5.45 20.12 3.07
C GLY A 44 5.26 19.48 4.45
N VAL A 45 5.02 18.16 4.49
CA VAL A 45 4.90 17.36 5.70
C VAL A 45 6.30 16.94 6.16
N GLU A 46 6.63 17.18 7.43
CA GLU A 46 7.87 16.69 8.02
C GLU A 46 7.72 15.20 8.38
N ALA A 47 8.21 14.33 7.49
CA ALA A 47 8.09 12.88 7.65
C ALA A 47 9.26 12.29 8.46
N VAL A 48 8.98 11.79 9.66
CA VAL A 48 9.93 11.07 10.53
C VAL A 48 9.58 9.60 10.58
N SER A 49 10.56 8.69 10.51
CA SER A 49 10.27 7.26 10.59
C SER A 49 10.11 6.78 12.04
N ALA A 50 9.37 5.69 12.22
CA ALA A 50 9.26 5.00 13.50
C ALA A 50 10.64 4.60 14.04
N GLY A 51 11.56 4.14 13.17
CA GLY A 51 12.92 3.79 13.54
C GLY A 51 13.76 4.97 14.05
N GLU A 52 13.64 6.16 13.45
CA GLU A 52 14.30 7.39 13.92
C GLU A 52 13.82 7.82 15.30
N LEU A 53 12.58 7.46 15.66
CA LEU A 53 12.00 7.71 16.98
C LEU A 53 12.21 6.55 17.97
N GLY A 54 12.91 5.49 17.58
CA GLY A 54 13.11 4.30 18.41
C GLY A 54 11.84 3.53 18.74
N LEU A 55 10.80 3.66 17.92
CA LEU A 55 9.53 2.95 18.14
C LEU A 55 9.64 1.51 17.65
N GLY A 56 9.12 0.57 18.45
CA GLY A 56 8.98 -0.83 18.05
C GLY A 56 7.87 -1.03 17.01
N GLU A 57 7.96 -2.16 16.30
CA GLU A 57 6.91 -2.60 15.39
C GLU A 57 5.90 -3.47 16.15
N PRO A 58 4.60 -3.16 16.12
CA PRO A 58 3.59 -4.00 16.76
C PRO A 58 3.37 -5.29 15.97
N ASP A 59 2.92 -6.35 16.64
CA ASP A 59 2.51 -7.58 15.98
C ASP A 59 1.33 -7.35 15.04
N GLU A 60 1.48 -7.79 13.80
CA GLU A 60 0.43 -7.75 12.78
C GLU A 60 -0.54 -8.92 13.00
N THR A 61 -1.56 -8.71 13.81
CA THR A 61 -2.58 -9.71 14.18
C THR A 61 -3.86 -9.60 13.35
N GLY A 62 -3.92 -8.64 12.44
CA GLY A 62 -5.06 -8.44 11.55
C GLY A 62 -5.13 -9.48 10.43
N ASP A 63 -6.34 -9.76 9.97
CA ASP A 63 -6.65 -10.68 8.87
C ASP A 63 -6.74 -9.96 7.49
N THR A 64 -6.60 -8.66 7.47
CA THR A 64 -6.64 -7.82 6.27
C THR A 64 -5.51 -6.79 6.27
N PHE A 65 -5.15 -6.30 5.08
CA PHE A 65 -4.19 -5.19 4.96
C PHE A 65 -4.64 -3.94 5.73
N ARG A 66 -5.95 -3.62 5.71
CA ARG A 66 -6.50 -2.49 6.47
C ARG A 66 -6.31 -2.66 7.97
N ALA A 67 -6.62 -3.85 8.50
CA ALA A 67 -6.47 -4.13 9.92
C ALA A 67 -5.02 -3.98 10.37
N ASN A 68 -4.06 -4.50 9.59
CA ASN A 68 -2.64 -4.38 9.92
C ASN A 68 -2.12 -2.94 9.77
N ALA A 69 -2.51 -2.21 8.72
CA ALA A 69 -2.16 -0.79 8.59
C ALA A 69 -2.68 0.02 9.79
N LYS A 70 -3.92 -0.22 10.22
CA LYS A 70 -4.51 0.42 11.40
C LYS A 70 -3.74 0.10 12.68
N ILE A 71 -3.41 -1.17 12.93
CA ILE A 71 -2.64 -1.59 14.12
C ILE A 71 -1.33 -0.80 14.19
N LYS A 72 -0.59 -0.74 13.08
CA LYS A 72 0.69 -0.01 13.00
C LYS A 72 0.52 1.49 13.21
N ALA A 73 -0.44 2.12 12.54
CA ALA A 73 -0.66 3.56 12.64
C ALA A 73 -1.07 3.96 14.06
N VAL A 74 -2.01 3.24 14.67
CA VAL A 74 -2.49 3.54 16.04
C VAL A 74 -1.37 3.36 17.06
N ALA A 75 -0.60 2.28 16.98
CA ALA A 75 0.51 2.03 17.89
C ALA A 75 1.56 3.15 17.80
N ALA A 76 1.95 3.55 16.60
CA ALA A 76 2.91 4.63 16.39
C ALA A 76 2.37 5.99 16.85
N ALA A 77 1.11 6.31 16.55
CA ALA A 77 0.49 7.58 16.96
C ALA A 77 0.44 7.72 18.48
N LYS A 78 0.05 6.66 19.19
CA LYS A 78 0.00 6.66 20.65
C LYS A 78 1.39 6.75 21.28
N SER A 79 2.36 6.04 20.74
CA SER A 79 3.73 6.04 21.26
C SER A 79 4.44 7.38 21.02
N ALA A 80 4.29 7.95 19.84
CA ALA A 80 4.94 9.21 19.46
C ALA A 80 4.19 10.46 19.93
N GLN A 81 2.90 10.35 20.31
CA GLN A 81 1.99 11.49 20.55
C GLN A 81 1.92 12.46 19.34
N LEU A 82 2.01 11.92 18.13
CA LEU A 82 1.97 12.60 16.85
C LEU A 82 1.03 11.85 15.89
N PRO A 83 0.50 12.51 14.85
CA PRO A 83 -0.12 11.78 13.76
C PRO A 83 0.85 10.75 13.18
N ALA A 84 0.36 9.53 12.91
CA ALA A 84 1.17 8.47 12.34
C ALA A 84 0.48 7.86 11.13
N PHE A 85 1.28 7.59 10.11
CA PHE A 85 0.90 6.98 8.86
C PHE A 85 1.48 5.57 8.77
N ALA A 86 0.67 4.61 8.39
CA ALA A 86 1.12 3.25 8.10
C ALA A 86 0.61 2.75 6.75
N ASP A 87 1.42 1.91 6.12
CA ASP A 87 1.08 1.13 4.93
C ASP A 87 1.19 -0.35 5.25
N ASP A 88 0.11 -1.09 4.94
CA ASP A 88 0.19 -2.52 4.79
C ASP A 88 -0.16 -2.91 3.35
N SER A 89 0.68 -3.76 2.74
CA SER A 89 0.59 -4.02 1.31
C SER A 89 1.17 -5.37 0.94
N GLY A 90 0.67 -5.94 -0.13
CA GLY A 90 1.13 -7.21 -0.63
C GLY A 90 0.58 -7.56 -2.00
N LEU A 91 1.03 -8.69 -2.50
CA LEU A 91 0.60 -9.29 -3.75
C LEU A 91 -0.52 -10.29 -3.47
N MET A 92 -1.58 -10.22 -4.25
CA MET A 92 -2.67 -11.21 -4.28
C MET A 92 -2.71 -11.86 -5.66
N VAL A 93 -2.73 -13.18 -5.70
CA VAL A 93 -2.74 -13.99 -6.95
C VAL A 93 -4.06 -14.72 -7.06
N ASP A 94 -4.84 -14.41 -8.10
CA ASP A 94 -6.22 -14.91 -8.24
C ASP A 94 -6.27 -16.43 -8.27
N ALA A 95 -5.39 -17.08 -9.05
CA ALA A 95 -5.32 -18.53 -9.14
C ALA A 95 -4.83 -19.22 -7.85
N LEU A 96 -4.39 -18.46 -6.86
CA LEU A 96 -3.96 -18.95 -5.54
C LEU A 96 -4.89 -18.47 -4.42
N ASP A 97 -6.16 -18.20 -4.75
CA ASP A 97 -7.19 -17.75 -3.80
C ASP A 97 -6.75 -16.50 -3.00
N GLY A 98 -5.99 -15.62 -3.65
CA GLY A 98 -5.46 -14.39 -3.07
C GLY A 98 -4.13 -14.55 -2.31
N ALA A 99 -3.58 -15.77 -2.18
CA ALA A 99 -2.26 -15.92 -1.58
C ALA A 99 -1.17 -15.29 -2.48
N PRO A 100 -0.07 -14.76 -1.90
CA PRO A 100 0.31 -14.69 -0.49
C PRO A 100 -0.47 -13.70 0.38
N GLY A 101 -1.12 -12.67 -0.20
CA GLY A 101 -1.91 -11.69 0.54
C GLY A 101 -1.10 -11.00 1.65
N ILE A 102 -1.65 -10.92 2.85
CA ILE A 102 -0.98 -10.35 4.04
C ILE A 102 0.31 -11.07 4.44
N LEU A 103 0.55 -12.28 3.90
CA LEU A 103 1.77 -13.04 4.13
C LEU A 103 2.88 -12.73 3.11
N SER A 104 2.69 -11.73 2.24
CA SER A 104 3.62 -11.41 1.14
C SER A 104 5.07 -11.29 1.60
N ALA A 105 5.34 -10.53 2.65
CA ALA A 105 6.71 -10.39 3.18
C ALA A 105 7.21 -11.68 3.85
N ARG A 106 6.31 -12.44 4.49
CA ARG A 106 6.67 -13.68 5.20
C ARG A 106 7.07 -14.80 4.25
N TRP A 107 6.53 -14.83 3.01
CA TRP A 107 6.93 -15.82 2.01
C TRP A 107 8.37 -15.66 1.52
N ALA A 108 8.95 -14.47 1.67
CA ALA A 108 10.36 -14.21 1.36
C ALA A 108 11.33 -14.67 2.47
N GLY A 109 10.79 -15.16 3.60
CA GLY A 109 11.59 -15.64 4.72
C GLY A 109 12.26 -14.54 5.54
N PRO A 110 13.07 -14.92 6.55
CA PRO A 110 13.74 -13.95 7.43
C PRO A 110 14.76 -13.08 6.71
N ASP A 111 15.41 -13.61 5.67
CA ASP A 111 16.42 -12.91 4.87
C ASP A 111 15.79 -11.98 3.82
N LYS A 112 14.45 -11.96 3.73
CA LYS A 112 13.68 -11.19 2.73
C LYS A 112 14.09 -11.47 1.29
N ASP A 113 14.41 -12.75 1.00
CA ASP A 113 14.72 -13.20 -0.36
C ASP A 113 13.43 -13.39 -1.18
N PHE A 114 13.07 -12.35 -1.92
CA PHE A 114 11.86 -12.40 -2.75
C PHE A 114 11.97 -13.33 -3.96
N MET A 115 13.17 -13.76 -4.35
CA MET A 115 13.29 -14.80 -5.37
C MET A 115 12.73 -16.14 -4.89
N VAL A 116 12.92 -16.48 -3.61
CA VAL A 116 12.29 -17.64 -2.96
C VAL A 116 10.78 -17.52 -3.01
N ALA A 117 10.23 -16.36 -2.66
CA ALA A 117 8.79 -16.13 -2.70
C ALA A 117 8.21 -16.21 -4.12
N MET A 118 8.87 -15.59 -5.12
CA MET A 118 8.47 -15.64 -6.53
C MET A 118 8.53 -17.06 -7.09
N THR A 119 9.58 -17.82 -6.76
CA THR A 119 9.72 -19.23 -7.16
C THR A 119 8.62 -20.08 -6.55
N ARG A 120 8.24 -19.83 -5.29
CA ARG A 120 7.11 -20.50 -4.64
C ARG A 120 5.80 -20.22 -5.37
N ILE A 121 5.53 -18.96 -5.74
CA ILE A 121 4.34 -18.60 -6.51
C ILE A 121 4.32 -19.34 -7.85
N GLU A 122 5.44 -19.30 -8.59
CA GLU A 122 5.54 -19.99 -9.89
C GLU A 122 5.26 -21.48 -9.77
N ARG A 123 5.84 -22.15 -8.79
CA ARG A 123 5.57 -23.58 -8.52
C ARG A 123 4.08 -23.83 -8.28
N LEU A 124 3.45 -23.04 -7.40
CA LEU A 124 2.02 -23.19 -7.08
C LEU A 124 1.11 -22.92 -8.29
N LEU A 125 1.47 -21.93 -9.14
CA LEU A 125 0.73 -21.66 -10.37
C LEU A 125 0.81 -22.85 -11.35
N ARG A 126 1.97 -23.47 -11.48
CA ARG A 126 2.14 -24.67 -12.30
C ARG A 126 1.33 -25.86 -11.74
N GLU A 127 1.33 -26.07 -10.42
CA GLU A 127 0.52 -27.09 -9.77
C GLU A 127 -0.99 -26.89 -10.00
N ARG A 128 -1.45 -25.65 -10.14
CA ARG A 128 -2.83 -25.28 -10.49
C ARG A 128 -3.10 -25.28 -12.01
N GLY A 129 -2.10 -25.60 -12.86
CA GLY A 129 -2.21 -25.54 -14.31
C GLY A 129 -2.34 -24.11 -14.87
N ALA A 130 -2.03 -23.09 -14.09
CA ALA A 130 -2.10 -21.69 -14.48
C ALA A 130 -0.85 -21.27 -15.28
N THR A 131 -0.75 -21.75 -16.53
CA THR A 131 0.39 -21.53 -17.42
C THR A 131 0.17 -20.41 -18.43
N HIS A 132 -1.09 -20.14 -18.79
CA HIS A 132 -1.44 -19.07 -19.73
C HIS A 132 -1.53 -17.71 -19.00
N PRO A 133 -1.12 -16.58 -19.62
CA PRO A 133 -1.17 -15.26 -18.96
C PRO A 133 -2.52 -14.88 -18.36
N SER A 134 -3.64 -15.22 -18.98
CA SER A 134 -4.99 -14.97 -18.47
C SER A 134 -5.30 -15.70 -17.15
N GLN A 135 -4.59 -16.78 -16.85
CA GLN A 135 -4.72 -17.57 -15.62
C GLN A 135 -3.76 -17.10 -14.51
N ARG A 136 -2.86 -16.17 -14.84
CA ARG A 136 -1.82 -15.65 -13.96
C ARG A 136 -2.13 -14.23 -13.47
N ARG A 137 -3.44 -13.93 -13.39
CA ARG A 137 -3.91 -12.62 -12.89
C ARG A 137 -3.52 -12.42 -11.44
N ALA A 138 -3.08 -11.22 -11.15
CA ALA A 138 -2.68 -10.82 -9.81
C ALA A 138 -2.91 -9.32 -9.63
N HIS A 139 -2.91 -8.88 -8.39
CA HIS A 139 -2.94 -7.46 -8.08
C HIS A 139 -2.14 -7.17 -6.82
N PHE A 140 -1.45 -6.04 -6.82
CA PHE A 140 -0.91 -5.47 -5.61
C PHE A 140 -1.99 -4.67 -4.89
N VAL A 141 -2.03 -4.79 -3.56
CA VAL A 141 -2.88 -3.98 -2.69
C VAL A 141 -2.02 -3.11 -1.79
N SER A 142 -2.43 -1.86 -1.56
CA SER A 142 -1.90 -1.01 -0.49
C SER A 142 -3.08 -0.44 0.30
N ALA A 143 -3.10 -0.74 1.58
CA ALA A 143 -3.99 -0.13 2.57
C ALA A 143 -3.18 0.89 3.38
N LEU A 144 -3.63 2.13 3.37
CA LEU A 144 -3.01 3.24 4.09
C LEU A 144 -3.93 3.65 5.24
N CYS A 145 -3.35 3.85 6.40
CA CYS A 145 -4.04 4.38 7.57
C CYS A 145 -3.26 5.56 8.15
N VAL A 146 -3.95 6.66 8.41
CA VAL A 146 -3.45 7.74 9.27
C VAL A 146 -4.21 7.69 10.57
N ALA A 147 -3.48 7.63 11.69
CA ALA A 147 -4.03 7.67 13.04
C ALA A 147 -3.54 8.92 13.77
N TRP A 148 -4.40 9.51 14.59
CA TRP A 148 -4.05 10.57 15.52
C TRP A 148 -4.06 10.02 16.96
N PRO A 149 -3.35 10.67 17.90
CA PRO A 149 -3.27 10.18 19.28
C PRO A 149 -4.63 10.05 20.00
N ASP A 150 -5.66 10.75 19.53
CA ASP A 150 -7.04 10.73 20.05
C ASP A 150 -7.95 9.66 19.39
N ASP A 151 -7.34 8.63 18.81
CA ASP A 151 -8.02 7.53 18.13
C ASP A 151 -8.80 7.91 16.84
N TYR A 152 -8.68 9.14 16.35
CA TYR A 152 -9.24 9.50 15.04
C TYR A 152 -8.45 8.81 13.92
N LEU A 153 -9.14 8.30 12.90
CA LEU A 153 -8.55 7.52 11.82
C LEU A 153 -9.05 7.99 10.45
N GLU A 154 -8.15 7.98 9.47
CA GLU A 154 -8.48 8.00 8.04
C GLU A 154 -7.83 6.79 7.35
N GLU A 155 -8.61 6.08 6.57
CA GLU A 155 -8.19 4.83 5.94
C GLU A 155 -8.56 4.85 4.46
N VAL A 156 -7.63 4.46 3.62
CA VAL A 156 -7.86 4.28 2.18
C VAL A 156 -7.21 2.99 1.70
N GLU A 157 -7.68 2.48 0.58
CA GLU A 157 -7.09 1.33 -0.08
C GLU A 157 -7.13 1.51 -1.58
N ALA A 158 -6.08 1.03 -2.24
CA ALA A 158 -6.05 0.95 -3.69
C ALA A 158 -5.28 -0.29 -4.14
N ARG A 159 -5.51 -0.66 -5.40
CA ARG A 159 -4.84 -1.78 -6.03
C ARG A 159 -4.28 -1.41 -7.39
N ALA A 160 -3.29 -2.17 -7.82
CA ALA A 160 -2.77 -2.18 -9.17
C ALA A 160 -2.95 -3.58 -9.74
N ASP A 161 -3.74 -3.70 -10.80
CA ASP A 161 -4.02 -4.98 -11.46
C ASP A 161 -2.94 -5.29 -12.50
N GLY A 162 -2.66 -6.59 -12.70
CA GLY A 162 -1.65 -7.04 -13.62
C GLY A 162 -1.64 -8.55 -13.83
N THR A 163 -0.54 -9.00 -14.41
CA THR A 163 -0.29 -10.41 -14.73
C THR A 163 1.11 -10.80 -14.28
N LEU A 164 1.25 -11.99 -13.73
CA LEU A 164 2.56 -12.50 -13.31
C LEU A 164 3.33 -13.08 -14.50
N VAL A 165 4.55 -12.61 -14.67
CA VAL A 165 5.49 -13.08 -15.69
C VAL A 165 6.53 -14.01 -15.09
N TRP A 166 7.04 -14.94 -15.90
CA TRP A 166 8.13 -15.83 -15.54
C TRP A 166 9.02 -16.11 -16.74
N PRO A 167 10.35 -16.05 -16.60
CA PRO A 167 11.11 -15.67 -15.40
C PRO A 167 10.90 -14.21 -15.02
N PRO A 168 11.24 -13.79 -13.77
CA PRO A 168 11.21 -12.41 -13.31
C PRO A 168 12.11 -11.53 -14.19
N ARG A 169 11.69 -10.27 -14.44
CA ARG A 169 12.36 -9.32 -15.34
C ARG A 169 12.67 -8.01 -14.64
N GLY A 170 13.88 -7.49 -14.88
CA GLY A 170 14.35 -6.23 -14.29
C GLY A 170 14.85 -6.39 -12.86
N THR A 171 15.46 -5.31 -12.36
CA THR A 171 16.09 -5.26 -11.03
C THR A 171 15.70 -4.02 -10.25
N SER A 172 14.81 -3.20 -10.80
CA SER A 172 14.30 -2.00 -10.12
C SER A 172 13.24 -2.36 -9.11
N GLY A 173 13.04 -1.47 -8.12
CA GLY A 173 12.03 -1.65 -7.08
C GLY A 173 12.42 -2.69 -6.03
N PHE A 174 11.43 -3.35 -5.45
CA PHE A 174 11.62 -4.37 -4.43
C PHE A 174 10.48 -5.40 -4.43
N GLY A 175 10.65 -6.45 -3.67
CA GLY A 175 9.60 -7.44 -3.48
C GLY A 175 9.30 -8.25 -4.74
N TYR A 176 8.05 -8.29 -5.13
CA TYR A 176 7.55 -9.02 -6.29
C TYR A 176 7.57 -8.21 -7.59
N ASP A 177 8.13 -6.99 -7.60
CA ASP A 177 8.16 -6.10 -8.77
C ASP A 177 8.69 -6.79 -10.04
N PRO A 178 9.76 -7.61 -10.00
CA PRO A 178 10.28 -8.27 -11.18
C PRO A 178 9.32 -9.29 -11.83
N MET A 179 8.38 -9.83 -11.06
CA MET A 179 7.41 -10.81 -11.57
C MET A 179 6.06 -10.18 -11.94
N PHE A 180 5.82 -8.90 -11.64
CA PHE A 180 4.53 -8.25 -11.83
C PHE A 180 4.54 -7.29 -13.02
N GLN A 181 3.75 -7.60 -14.05
CA GLN A 181 3.52 -6.76 -15.22
C GLN A 181 2.16 -6.07 -15.06
N PRO A 182 2.13 -4.73 -14.87
CA PRO A 182 0.86 -4.01 -14.70
C PRO A 182 0.05 -3.99 -16.00
N ASP A 183 -1.26 -3.93 -15.88
CA ASP A 183 -2.17 -3.86 -17.01
C ASP A 183 -1.89 -2.65 -17.92
N GLY A 184 -2.00 -2.86 -19.23
CA GLY A 184 -1.71 -1.84 -20.23
C GLY A 184 -0.23 -1.65 -20.55
N HIS A 185 0.67 -2.41 -19.92
CA HIS A 185 2.11 -2.32 -20.13
C HIS A 185 2.72 -3.67 -20.52
N THR A 186 3.86 -3.61 -21.20
CA THR A 186 4.64 -4.80 -21.59
C THR A 186 5.83 -5.07 -20.68
N ARG A 187 6.22 -4.08 -19.85
CA ARG A 187 7.30 -4.18 -18.88
C ARG A 187 6.77 -4.56 -17.50
N SER A 188 7.56 -5.32 -16.74
CA SER A 188 7.31 -5.55 -15.31
C SER A 188 7.62 -4.29 -14.50
N PHE A 189 7.15 -4.23 -13.24
CA PHE A 189 7.57 -3.17 -12.33
C PHE A 189 9.08 -3.20 -12.05
N GLY A 190 9.72 -4.37 -12.14
CA GLY A 190 11.17 -4.48 -12.04
C GLY A 190 11.95 -3.89 -13.22
N GLU A 191 11.29 -3.65 -14.35
CA GLU A 191 11.87 -3.00 -15.53
C GLU A 191 11.54 -1.51 -15.63
N MET A 192 10.78 -0.97 -14.67
CA MET A 192 10.37 0.46 -14.61
C MET A 192 11.21 1.20 -13.57
N THR A 193 11.47 2.48 -13.83
CA THR A 193 12.06 3.36 -12.82
C THR A 193 11.06 3.65 -11.69
N GLY A 194 11.55 4.09 -10.53
CA GLY A 194 10.69 4.52 -9.43
C GLY A 194 9.71 5.63 -9.85
N ILE A 195 10.21 6.61 -10.61
CA ILE A 195 9.37 7.72 -11.12
C ILE A 195 8.26 7.22 -12.03
N GLU A 196 8.55 6.30 -12.96
CA GLU A 196 7.51 5.72 -13.83
C GLU A 196 6.47 4.96 -13.00
N LYS A 197 6.90 4.20 -12.00
CA LYS A 197 6.03 3.32 -11.22
C LYS A 197 5.16 4.09 -10.22
N HIS A 198 5.73 4.97 -9.41
CA HIS A 198 5.02 5.65 -8.32
C HIS A 198 5.07 7.17 -8.34
N GLY A 199 5.85 7.78 -9.24
CA GLY A 199 5.78 9.22 -9.43
C GLY A 199 4.37 9.65 -9.86
N LEU A 200 3.88 10.75 -9.26
CA LEU A 200 2.57 11.29 -9.63
C LEU A 200 2.67 12.21 -10.85
N PRO A 201 1.58 12.39 -11.62
CA PRO A 201 1.56 13.36 -12.72
C PRO A 201 1.96 14.77 -12.27
N PRO A 202 2.71 15.54 -13.09
CA PRO A 202 3.16 15.21 -14.44
C PRO A 202 4.46 14.40 -14.50
N LEU A 203 5.12 14.11 -13.39
CA LEU A 203 6.44 13.48 -13.34
C LEU A 203 6.42 11.98 -13.60
N GLY A 204 5.32 11.32 -13.29
CA GLY A 204 5.14 9.88 -13.46
C GLY A 204 3.72 9.48 -13.77
N LEU A 205 3.43 8.17 -13.82
CA LEU A 205 2.14 7.63 -14.21
C LEU A 205 1.28 7.18 -13.01
N GLY A 206 1.84 7.16 -11.80
CA GLY A 206 1.13 6.72 -10.59
C GLY A 206 0.62 5.29 -10.70
N LEU A 207 1.38 4.39 -11.35
CA LEU A 207 0.92 3.03 -11.66
C LEU A 207 0.79 2.13 -10.44
N SER A 208 1.64 2.36 -9.43
CA SER A 208 1.70 1.46 -8.27
C SER A 208 0.45 1.58 -7.39
N HIS A 209 0.12 0.48 -6.73
CA HIS A 209 -0.92 0.40 -5.71
C HIS A 209 -0.75 1.49 -4.63
N ARG A 210 0.51 1.73 -4.19
CA ARG A 210 0.83 2.73 -3.16
C ARG A 210 0.62 4.15 -3.67
N ALA A 211 1.05 4.48 -4.89
CA ALA A 211 0.78 5.79 -5.48
C ALA A 211 -0.72 6.06 -5.60
N ARG A 212 -1.49 5.07 -6.06
CA ARG A 212 -2.96 5.16 -6.17
C ARG A 212 -3.64 5.33 -4.81
N ALA A 213 -3.18 4.60 -3.79
CA ALA A 213 -3.70 4.76 -2.43
C ALA A 213 -3.32 6.13 -1.86
N PHE A 214 -2.09 6.60 -2.12
CA PHE A 214 -1.63 7.90 -1.67
C PHE A 214 -2.44 9.06 -2.26
N VAL A 215 -2.79 9.02 -3.55
CA VAL A 215 -3.67 10.04 -4.17
C VAL A 215 -4.98 10.15 -3.39
N LYS A 216 -5.64 9.02 -3.09
CA LYS A 216 -6.87 9.01 -2.29
C LYS A 216 -6.66 9.59 -0.88
N LEU A 217 -5.53 9.28 -0.25
CA LEU A 217 -5.21 9.81 1.08
C LEU A 217 -4.95 11.31 1.03
N ALA A 218 -4.22 11.78 0.02
CA ALA A 218 -3.90 13.19 -0.16
C ALA A 218 -5.15 14.05 -0.33
N GLU A 219 -6.16 13.56 -1.07
CA GLU A 219 -7.43 14.26 -1.25
C GLU A 219 -8.16 14.52 0.08
N ILE A 220 -8.04 13.61 1.04
CA ILE A 220 -8.75 13.68 2.33
C ILE A 220 -7.89 14.22 3.47
N CYS A 221 -6.57 14.02 3.46
CA CYS A 221 -5.71 14.34 4.59
C CYS A 221 -4.67 15.43 4.33
N LEU A 222 -4.36 15.76 3.06
CA LEU A 222 -3.33 16.73 2.71
C LEU A 222 -3.93 17.95 2.00
N ASP A 223 -3.28 19.09 2.14
CA ASP A 223 -3.68 20.26 1.39
C ASP A 223 -3.35 20.08 -0.09
N GLN A 224 -4.29 20.41 -0.95
CA GLN A 224 -4.06 20.48 -2.39
C GLN A 224 -3.24 21.73 -2.69
N ARG A 225 -2.06 21.56 -3.24
CA ARG A 225 -1.21 22.66 -3.72
C ARG A 225 -1.29 22.75 -5.22
#